data_68d8026c2b49b59e393d9d06f9335a38
#
_entry.id   68d8026c2b49b59e393d9d06f9335a38
#
_cell.length_a   1.000
_cell.length_b   1.000
_cell.length_c   1.000
_cell.angle_alpha   90.00
_cell.angle_beta   90.00
_cell.angle_gamma   90.00
#
_symmetry.space_group_name_H-M   'P 1'
#
loop_
_entity.id
_entity.type
_entity.pdbx_description
1 polymer ?
#
loop_
_entity_poly.entity_id
_entity_poly.type
_entity_poly.pdbx_seq_one_letter_code
_entity_poly.pdbx_strand_id
1 'polypeptide(L)'
;MVDKLSEVTSGDLLFLISCSDIVPRSERDKFKKVLVIHASDVPHGRGFAPLNWQIIEGRSEIVVTMMEAVDKVDSGNIWAQKTLRFQGHELFEELFQELLLAELELMNHAVANFDHIEPKPQPAIEGSYYRKRGPEDSRVSTNQTLAEMFDLIRASDPERYPVFFEHRGHRYTITLSKISVAEAPRLEVKL
;
A
#
# COMPACT_ATOMS: atom_id res chain seq x y z
N MET A 1 -3.08 -8.62 17.59
CA MET A 1 -3.67 -7.74 16.55
C MET A 1 -5.14 -7.61 16.87
N VAL A 2 -5.72 -6.44 16.73
CA VAL A 2 -7.13 -6.15 16.97
C VAL A 2 -7.72 -5.40 15.79
N ASP A 3 -9.01 -5.57 15.54
CA ASP A 3 -9.68 -4.93 14.40
C ASP A 3 -10.41 -3.63 14.80
N LYS A 4 -10.57 -3.40 16.10
CA LYS A 4 -11.30 -2.24 16.62
C LYS A 4 -10.49 -1.53 17.68
N LEU A 5 -10.48 -0.21 17.61
CA LEU A 5 -9.83 0.65 18.60
C LEU A 5 -10.35 0.42 20.02
N SER A 6 -11.63 0.08 20.16
CA SER A 6 -12.25 -0.23 21.48
C SER A 6 -11.68 -1.47 22.18
N GLU A 7 -10.92 -2.29 21.48
CA GLU A 7 -10.28 -3.50 22.02
C GLU A 7 -8.90 -3.22 22.61
N VAL A 8 -8.35 -2.02 22.39
CA VAL A 8 -7.07 -1.60 22.96
C VAL A 8 -7.29 -0.66 24.15
N THR A 9 -6.55 -0.88 25.23
CA THR A 9 -6.69 -0.10 26.47
C THR A 9 -5.61 0.95 26.61
N SER A 10 -4.35 0.52 26.70
CA SER A 10 -3.17 1.39 26.82
C SER A 10 -1.89 0.57 26.59
N GLY A 11 -0.76 1.24 26.40
CA GLY A 11 0.52 0.56 26.23
C GLY A 11 1.67 1.50 25.89
N ASP A 12 2.83 0.93 25.60
CA ASP A 12 3.98 1.71 25.17
C ASP A 12 3.87 2.10 23.68
N LEU A 13 3.54 1.13 22.83
CA LEU A 13 3.43 1.32 21.39
C LEU A 13 2.04 0.87 20.87
N LEU A 14 1.44 1.68 20.02
CA LEU A 14 0.32 1.31 19.18
C LEU A 14 0.72 1.48 17.71
N PHE A 15 0.62 0.42 16.94
CA PHE A 15 0.83 0.46 15.49
C PHE A 15 -0.50 0.51 14.75
N LEU A 16 -0.64 1.48 13.85
CA LEU A 16 -1.78 1.64 12.96
C LEU A 16 -1.40 1.11 11.57
N ILE A 17 -1.85 -0.11 11.27
CA ILE A 17 -1.55 -0.81 10.03
C ILE A 17 -2.80 -0.87 9.17
N SER A 18 -2.72 -0.37 7.94
CA SER A 18 -3.86 -0.32 7.00
C SER A 18 -5.15 0.25 7.61
N CYS A 19 -5.00 1.15 8.60
CA CYS A 19 -6.12 1.74 9.31
C CYS A 19 -6.76 2.84 8.45
N SER A 20 -8.05 2.70 8.16
CA SER A 20 -8.82 3.72 7.42
C SER A 20 -9.37 4.83 8.31
N ASP A 21 -9.42 4.58 9.62
CA ASP A 21 -10.01 5.48 10.58
C ASP A 21 -8.95 6.41 11.20
N ILE A 22 -9.34 7.67 11.42
CA ILE A 22 -8.51 8.61 12.17
C ILE A 22 -8.65 8.28 13.65
N VAL A 23 -7.54 7.90 14.29
CA VAL A 23 -7.50 7.63 15.73
C VAL A 23 -7.50 8.98 16.48
N PRO A 24 -8.53 9.29 17.30
CA PRO A 24 -8.61 10.54 18.03
C PRO A 24 -7.45 10.71 19.01
N ARG A 25 -7.10 11.97 19.31
CA ARG A 25 -6.03 12.28 20.25
C ARG A 25 -6.25 11.63 21.63
N SER A 26 -7.50 11.63 22.15
CA SER A 26 -7.86 10.98 23.40
C SER A 26 -7.54 9.48 23.47
N GLU A 27 -7.57 8.81 22.32
CA GLU A 27 -7.17 7.41 22.23
C GLU A 27 -5.65 7.25 22.07
N ARG A 28 -5.02 8.15 21.31
CA ARG A 28 -3.56 8.16 21.15
C ARG A 28 -2.82 8.45 22.46
N ASP A 29 -3.35 9.34 23.29
CA ASP A 29 -2.77 9.73 24.58
C ASP A 29 -2.73 8.60 25.61
N LYS A 30 -3.39 7.45 25.33
CA LYS A 30 -3.28 6.22 26.15
C LYS A 30 -2.00 5.42 25.91
N PHE A 31 -1.21 5.80 24.93
CA PHE A 31 0.03 5.13 24.53
C PHE A 31 1.20 6.10 24.61
N LYS A 32 2.39 5.59 24.93
CA LYS A 32 3.60 6.44 24.89
C LYS A 32 3.89 6.92 23.47
N LYS A 33 3.71 6.03 22.49
CA LYS A 33 3.84 6.35 21.05
C LYS A 33 2.78 5.62 20.24
N VAL A 34 2.21 6.32 19.28
CA VAL A 34 1.34 5.76 18.25
C VAL A 34 2.00 5.97 16.90
N LEU A 35 2.26 4.88 16.21
CA LEU A 35 2.98 4.86 14.95
C LEU A 35 2.08 4.39 13.83
N VAL A 36 2.13 5.07 12.68
CA VAL A 36 1.49 4.66 11.45
C VAL A 36 2.57 4.23 10.45
N ILE A 37 2.29 3.17 9.69
CA ILE A 37 3.16 2.75 8.59
C ILE A 37 2.44 3.06 7.28
N HIS A 38 3.12 3.78 6.41
CA HIS A 38 2.57 4.32 5.18
C HIS A 38 3.52 4.07 4.00
N ALA A 39 3.01 3.48 2.93
CA ALA A 39 3.83 3.06 1.79
C ALA A 39 4.14 4.23 0.84
N SER A 40 4.74 5.30 1.38
CA SER A 40 5.23 6.42 0.57
C SER A 40 6.41 7.13 1.24
N ASP A 41 7.17 7.88 0.44
CA ASP A 41 8.26 8.76 0.88
C ASP A 41 7.68 10.13 1.27
N VAL A 42 7.13 10.20 2.49
CA VAL A 42 6.51 11.44 2.98
C VAL A 42 7.49 12.61 3.00
N PRO A 43 7.06 13.82 2.62
CA PRO A 43 5.68 14.29 2.47
C PRO A 43 4.99 13.97 1.14
N HIS A 44 5.63 13.26 0.22
CA HIS A 44 4.98 12.83 -1.01
C HIS A 44 4.12 11.58 -0.80
N GLY A 45 3.00 11.48 -1.53
CA GLY A 45 2.13 10.32 -1.52
C GLY A 45 1.38 10.06 -0.21
N ARG A 46 1.10 11.09 0.60
CA ARG A 46 0.19 10.99 1.75
C ARG A 46 -1.20 10.55 1.29
N GLY A 47 -2.03 10.07 2.21
CA GLY A 47 -3.42 9.74 1.94
C GLY A 47 -3.68 8.26 1.68
N PHE A 48 -4.49 7.93 0.69
CA PHE A 48 -5.06 6.58 0.57
C PHE A 48 -4.35 5.71 -0.47
N ALA A 49 -4.17 4.42 -0.12
CA ALA A 49 -3.67 3.37 -1.01
C ALA A 49 -2.39 3.76 -1.79
N PRO A 50 -1.36 4.32 -1.10
CA PRO A 50 -0.17 4.86 -1.77
C PRO A 50 0.61 3.80 -2.56
N LEU A 51 0.68 2.55 -2.10
CA LEU A 51 1.30 1.46 -2.84
C LEU A 51 0.63 1.29 -4.20
N ASN A 52 -0.70 1.15 -4.21
CA ASN A 52 -1.43 0.93 -5.47
C ASN A 52 -1.24 2.09 -6.46
N TRP A 53 -1.38 3.34 -5.99
CA TRP A 53 -1.19 4.51 -6.85
C TRP A 53 0.21 4.56 -7.46
N GLN A 54 1.25 4.34 -6.66
CA GLN A 54 2.63 4.37 -7.15
C GLN A 54 2.93 3.25 -8.15
N ILE A 55 2.38 2.05 -7.95
CA ILE A 55 2.50 0.97 -8.94
C ILE A 55 1.77 1.32 -10.24
N ILE A 56 0.56 1.89 -10.16
CA ILE A 56 -0.19 2.35 -11.33
C ILE A 56 0.55 3.48 -12.08
N GLU A 57 1.29 4.31 -11.36
CA GLU A 57 2.19 5.33 -11.93
C GLU A 57 3.47 4.75 -12.54
N GLY A 58 3.68 3.43 -12.50
CA GLY A 58 4.85 2.74 -13.06
C GLY A 58 6.09 2.80 -12.18
N ARG A 59 5.96 3.12 -10.88
CA ARG A 59 7.11 3.13 -9.97
C ARG A 59 7.52 1.71 -9.60
N SER A 60 8.82 1.46 -9.60
CA SER A 60 9.43 0.20 -9.18
C SER A 60 10.08 0.27 -7.79
N GLU A 61 10.34 1.45 -7.28
CA GLU A 61 10.86 1.67 -5.93
C GLU A 61 9.81 2.40 -5.09
N ILE A 62 9.43 1.79 -3.96
CA ILE A 62 8.42 2.31 -3.04
C ILE A 62 9.03 2.42 -1.66
N VAL A 63 9.08 3.63 -1.11
CA VAL A 63 9.49 3.85 0.27
C VAL A 63 8.31 3.55 1.18
N VAL A 64 8.55 2.77 2.21
CA VAL A 64 7.60 2.53 3.31
C VAL A 64 8.11 3.30 4.52
N THR A 65 7.32 4.24 5.00
CA THR A 65 7.67 5.13 6.12
C THR A 65 6.88 4.78 7.35
N MET A 66 7.58 4.55 8.46
CA MET A 66 6.99 4.51 9.80
C MET A 66 7.16 5.87 10.46
N MET A 67 6.06 6.47 10.94
CA MET A 67 6.04 7.81 11.50
C MET A 67 5.06 7.93 12.66
N GLU A 68 5.16 8.98 13.46
CA GLU A 68 4.23 9.29 14.54
C GLU A 68 2.84 9.64 13.99
N ALA A 69 1.80 9.10 14.61
CA ALA A 69 0.43 9.49 14.33
C ALA A 69 0.12 10.83 15.00
N VAL A 70 -0.14 11.86 14.20
CA VAL A 70 -0.49 13.21 14.64
C VAL A 70 -1.85 13.62 14.09
N ASP A 71 -2.36 14.81 14.45
CA ASP A 71 -3.70 15.26 14.02
C ASP A 71 -3.82 15.44 12.50
N LYS A 72 -2.74 15.88 11.85
CA LYS A 72 -2.67 15.95 10.39
C LYS A 72 -2.20 14.62 9.84
N VAL A 73 -2.99 14.00 8.98
CA VAL A 73 -2.74 12.68 8.38
C VAL A 73 -1.36 12.64 7.73
N ASP A 74 -0.62 11.56 7.98
CA ASP A 74 0.68 11.22 7.42
C ASP A 74 1.73 12.35 7.50
N SER A 75 1.73 13.13 8.61
CA SER A 75 2.61 14.29 8.76
C SER A 75 3.46 14.29 10.02
N GLY A 76 3.47 13.20 10.78
CA GLY A 76 4.30 13.05 11.97
C GLY A 76 5.77 12.88 11.67
N ASN A 77 6.59 12.90 12.73
CA ASN A 77 8.03 12.66 12.61
C ASN A 77 8.32 11.23 12.17
N ILE A 78 9.30 11.08 11.30
CA ILE A 78 9.73 9.79 10.73
C ILE A 78 10.55 9.04 11.77
N TRP A 79 10.18 7.80 12.06
CA TRP A 79 10.90 6.87 12.91
C TRP A 79 11.89 5.99 12.14
N ALA A 80 11.44 5.43 11.03
CA ALA A 80 12.24 4.61 10.14
C ALA A 80 11.64 4.55 8.74
N GLN A 81 12.46 4.18 7.78
CA GLN A 81 12.02 3.96 6.39
C GLN A 81 12.65 2.69 5.84
N LYS A 82 11.93 2.02 4.96
CA LYS A 82 12.41 0.89 4.17
C LYS A 82 12.00 1.06 2.72
N THR A 83 12.89 0.75 1.78
CA THR A 83 12.58 0.79 0.35
C THR A 83 12.28 -0.62 -0.16
N LEU A 84 11.11 -0.78 -0.76
CA LEU A 84 10.74 -1.96 -1.55
C LEU A 84 11.19 -1.76 -2.98
N ARG A 85 11.61 -2.84 -3.64
CA ARG A 85 12.00 -2.85 -5.05
C ARG A 85 11.25 -3.95 -5.78
N PHE A 86 10.47 -3.56 -6.76
CA PHE A 86 9.66 -4.43 -7.58
C PHE A 86 10.26 -4.57 -8.98
N GLN A 87 10.16 -5.77 -9.55
CA GLN A 87 10.66 -6.06 -10.91
C GLN A 87 9.65 -5.70 -12.00
N GLY A 88 8.42 -5.34 -11.62
CA GLY A 88 7.36 -4.94 -12.53
C GLY A 88 6.43 -6.09 -12.96
N HIS A 89 6.66 -7.30 -12.46
CA HIS A 89 5.82 -8.45 -12.76
C HIS A 89 4.95 -8.93 -11.59
N GLU A 90 5.18 -8.39 -10.39
CA GLU A 90 4.48 -8.78 -9.17
C GLU A 90 3.01 -8.43 -9.29
N LEU A 91 2.14 -9.38 -8.97
CA LEU A 91 0.70 -9.18 -8.90
C LEU A 91 0.28 -8.71 -7.51
N PHE A 92 -0.97 -8.35 -7.34
CA PHE A 92 -1.54 -7.75 -6.14
C PHE A 92 -1.09 -8.44 -4.84
N GLU A 93 -1.24 -9.75 -4.76
CA GLU A 93 -0.88 -10.51 -3.55
C GLU A 93 0.62 -10.44 -3.25
N GLU A 94 1.47 -10.53 -4.27
CA GLU A 94 2.94 -10.43 -4.11
C GLU A 94 3.35 -9.02 -3.67
N LEU A 95 2.74 -7.96 -4.23
CA LEU A 95 2.97 -6.58 -3.84
C LEU A 95 2.64 -6.36 -2.36
N PHE A 96 1.48 -6.87 -1.92
CA PHE A 96 1.03 -6.72 -0.54
C PHE A 96 1.79 -7.63 0.44
N GLN A 97 2.27 -8.78 0.00
CA GLN A 97 3.15 -9.62 0.81
C GLN A 97 4.47 -8.92 1.12
N GLU A 98 5.10 -8.29 0.13
CA GLU A 98 6.33 -7.51 0.34
C GLU A 98 6.09 -6.30 1.25
N LEU A 99 4.95 -5.61 1.11
CA LEU A 99 4.57 -4.54 2.01
C LEU A 99 4.42 -5.04 3.44
N LEU A 100 3.69 -6.15 3.66
CA LEU A 100 3.49 -6.74 4.98
C LEU A 100 4.82 -7.13 5.65
N LEU A 101 5.75 -7.70 4.89
CA LEU A 101 7.08 -8.03 5.39
C LEU A 101 7.85 -6.77 5.82
N ALA A 102 7.77 -5.70 5.04
CA ALA A 102 8.39 -4.42 5.40
C ALA A 102 7.75 -3.79 6.63
N GLU A 103 6.43 -3.85 6.76
CA GLU A 103 5.70 -3.38 7.94
C GLU A 103 6.14 -4.12 9.20
N LEU A 104 6.23 -5.47 9.15
CA LEU A 104 6.70 -6.29 10.26
C LEU A 104 8.15 -5.98 10.66
N GLU A 105 9.04 -5.78 9.68
CA GLU A 105 10.43 -5.39 9.96
C GLU A 105 10.51 -4.02 10.63
N LEU A 106 9.75 -3.03 10.15
CA LEU A 106 9.69 -1.69 10.75
C LEU A 106 9.13 -1.74 12.18
N MET A 107 8.08 -2.52 12.40
CA MET A 107 7.51 -2.72 13.75
C MET A 107 8.53 -3.35 14.70
N ASN A 108 9.21 -4.42 14.27
CA ASN A 108 10.25 -5.08 15.06
C ASN A 108 11.40 -4.12 15.36
N HIS A 109 11.82 -3.30 14.38
CA HIS A 109 12.84 -2.28 14.58
C HIS A 109 12.41 -1.25 15.63
N ALA A 110 11.16 -0.77 15.59
CA ALA A 110 10.63 0.18 16.56
C ALA A 110 10.59 -0.41 17.99
N VAL A 111 10.16 -1.66 18.13
CA VAL A 111 10.12 -2.35 19.43
C VAL A 111 11.52 -2.55 19.98
N ALA A 112 12.47 -3.02 19.17
CA ALA A 112 13.83 -3.30 19.61
C ALA A 112 14.63 -2.04 19.97
N ASN A 113 14.29 -0.89 19.39
CA ASN A 113 15.06 0.35 19.52
C ASN A 113 14.22 1.50 20.11
N PHE A 114 13.15 1.19 20.83
CA PHE A 114 12.16 2.16 21.31
C PHE A 114 12.76 3.36 22.02
N ASP A 115 13.72 3.12 22.93
CA ASP A 115 14.37 4.15 23.75
C ASP A 115 15.53 4.86 23.04
N HIS A 116 15.89 4.42 21.83
CA HIS A 116 17.06 4.92 21.09
C HIS A 116 16.73 5.61 19.79
N ILE A 117 15.49 5.45 19.28
CA ILE A 117 15.08 6.12 18.06
C ILE A 117 14.84 7.60 18.32
N GLU A 118 15.55 8.44 17.58
CA GLU A 118 15.32 9.88 17.52
C GLU A 118 14.47 10.21 16.27
N PRO A 119 13.16 10.47 16.43
CA PRO A 119 12.29 10.76 15.28
C PRO A 119 12.70 12.03 14.56
N LYS A 120 12.75 11.99 13.23
CA LYS A 120 13.14 13.13 12.40
C LYS A 120 11.93 13.80 11.78
N PRO A 121 11.87 15.14 11.74
CA PRO A 121 10.81 15.83 11.04
C PRO A 121 10.83 15.47 9.54
N GLN A 122 9.65 15.46 8.93
CA GLN A 122 9.58 15.31 7.47
C GLN A 122 10.26 16.50 6.79
N PRO A 123 10.81 16.31 5.57
CA PRO A 123 11.36 17.42 4.79
C PRO A 123 10.37 18.57 4.64
N ALA A 124 10.86 19.81 4.77
CA ALA A 124 10.05 21.04 4.62
C ALA A 124 9.88 21.40 3.13
N ILE A 125 9.31 20.49 2.36
CA ILE A 125 9.04 20.65 0.93
C ILE A 125 7.53 20.48 0.67
N GLU A 126 7.08 20.89 -0.51
CA GLU A 126 5.71 20.63 -0.94
C GLU A 126 5.49 19.13 -1.07
N GLY A 127 4.43 18.62 -0.43
CA GLY A 127 4.05 17.22 -0.48
C GLY A 127 2.97 16.96 -1.52
N SER A 128 2.69 15.68 -1.79
CA SER A 128 1.58 15.26 -2.61
C SER A 128 0.59 14.39 -1.82
N TYR A 129 -0.62 14.21 -2.36
CA TYR A 129 -1.68 13.49 -1.68
C TYR A 129 -2.43 12.58 -2.65
N TYR A 130 -2.53 11.30 -2.31
CA TYR A 130 -3.34 10.34 -3.03
C TYR A 130 -4.77 10.34 -2.48
N ARG A 131 -5.73 10.57 -3.36
CA ARG A 131 -7.15 10.44 -3.02
C ARG A 131 -7.56 8.99 -2.82
N LYS A 132 -8.64 8.77 -2.11
CA LYS A 132 -9.25 7.43 -2.01
C LYS A 132 -9.66 6.94 -3.39
N ARG A 133 -9.33 5.69 -3.71
CA ARG A 133 -9.79 5.02 -4.95
C ARG A 133 -11.28 4.72 -4.86
N GLY A 134 -11.96 4.87 -5.98
CA GLY A 134 -13.34 4.45 -6.18
C GLY A 134 -13.43 3.34 -7.23
N PRO A 135 -14.60 2.74 -7.46
CA PRO A 135 -14.79 1.68 -8.45
C PRO A 135 -14.37 2.08 -9.89
N GLU A 136 -14.61 3.34 -10.27
CA GLU A 136 -14.24 3.85 -11.61
C GLU A 136 -12.72 3.95 -11.84
N ASP A 137 -11.91 3.97 -10.78
CA ASP A 137 -10.45 3.94 -10.90
C ASP A 137 -9.92 2.58 -11.38
N SER A 138 -10.77 1.58 -11.41
CA SER A 138 -10.47 0.24 -11.95
C SER A 138 -11.04 0.03 -13.35
N ARG A 139 -11.62 1.07 -13.99
CA ARG A 139 -12.13 0.99 -15.36
C ARG A 139 -10.98 1.10 -16.35
N VAL A 140 -10.97 0.22 -17.35
CA VAL A 140 -10.09 0.27 -18.52
C VAL A 140 -10.89 0.38 -19.81
N SER A 141 -10.23 0.83 -20.87
CA SER A 141 -10.83 0.95 -22.21
C SER A 141 -10.48 -0.25 -23.07
N THR A 142 -11.44 -0.72 -23.87
CA THR A 142 -11.19 -1.75 -24.90
C THR A 142 -10.23 -1.31 -26.02
N ASN A 143 -9.87 -0.03 -26.05
CA ASN A 143 -8.92 0.53 -27.01
C ASN A 143 -7.48 0.58 -26.46
N GLN A 144 -7.28 0.23 -25.19
CA GLN A 144 -5.94 0.14 -24.58
C GLN A 144 -5.33 -1.23 -24.85
N THR A 145 -4.01 -1.25 -24.96
CA THR A 145 -3.23 -2.49 -25.00
C THR A 145 -3.12 -3.13 -23.64
N LEU A 146 -2.83 -4.43 -23.57
CA LEU A 146 -2.55 -5.11 -22.29
C LEU A 146 -1.37 -4.48 -21.55
N ALA A 147 -0.35 -4.02 -22.27
CA ALA A 147 0.81 -3.36 -21.68
C ALA A 147 0.44 -2.05 -20.96
N GLU A 148 -0.45 -1.24 -21.57
CA GLU A 148 -0.92 0.02 -20.97
C GLU A 148 -1.81 -0.21 -19.74
N MET A 149 -2.51 -1.35 -19.67
CA MET A 149 -3.40 -1.69 -18.56
C MET A 149 -2.71 -2.48 -17.44
N PHE A 150 -1.53 -3.02 -17.72
CA PHE A 150 -0.89 -4.04 -16.88
C PHE A 150 -0.69 -3.59 -15.44
N ASP A 151 -0.15 -2.38 -15.23
CA ASP A 151 0.11 -1.86 -13.89
C ASP A 151 -1.19 -1.60 -13.10
N LEU A 152 -2.25 -1.16 -13.77
CA LEU A 152 -3.56 -1.02 -13.12
C LEU A 152 -4.12 -2.39 -12.72
N ILE A 153 -4.02 -3.40 -13.59
CA ILE A 153 -4.56 -4.74 -13.32
C ILE A 153 -3.79 -5.39 -12.18
N ARG A 154 -2.45 -5.40 -12.25
CA ARG A 154 -1.60 -6.05 -11.23
C ARG A 154 -1.65 -5.37 -9.86
N ALA A 155 -1.93 -4.07 -9.79
CA ALA A 155 -2.04 -3.31 -8.55
C ALA A 155 -3.45 -3.31 -7.95
N SER A 156 -4.45 -3.81 -8.66
CA SER A 156 -5.84 -3.81 -8.19
C SER A 156 -6.18 -5.10 -7.46
N ASP A 157 -6.89 -4.97 -6.34
CA ASP A 157 -7.45 -6.10 -5.60
C ASP A 157 -8.51 -6.78 -6.49
N PRO A 158 -8.32 -8.05 -6.88
CA PRO A 158 -9.22 -8.71 -7.82
C PRO A 158 -10.59 -9.03 -7.21
N GLU A 159 -10.71 -9.02 -5.87
CA GLU A 159 -11.97 -9.32 -5.18
C GLU A 159 -12.73 -8.05 -4.81
N ARG A 160 -12.04 -7.04 -4.25
CA ARG A 160 -12.67 -5.82 -3.73
C ARG A 160 -12.83 -4.73 -4.79
N TYR A 161 -11.84 -4.61 -5.68
CA TYR A 161 -11.76 -3.56 -6.70
C TYR A 161 -11.28 -4.14 -8.03
N PRO A 162 -11.98 -5.15 -8.60
CA PRO A 162 -11.57 -5.79 -9.83
C PRO A 162 -11.47 -4.78 -10.98
N VAL A 163 -10.45 -4.92 -11.80
CA VAL A 163 -10.36 -4.15 -13.04
C VAL A 163 -11.46 -4.61 -13.99
N PHE A 164 -12.12 -3.66 -14.64
CA PHE A 164 -13.25 -3.96 -15.52
C PHE A 164 -13.26 -3.07 -16.77
N PHE A 165 -13.95 -3.56 -17.77
CA PHE A 165 -14.31 -2.80 -18.98
C PHE A 165 -15.76 -3.10 -19.39
N GLU A 166 -16.30 -2.23 -20.22
CA GLU A 166 -17.62 -2.43 -20.82
C GLU A 166 -17.49 -2.66 -22.33
N HIS A 167 -18.16 -3.68 -22.83
CA HIS A 167 -18.18 -4.01 -24.25
C HIS A 167 -19.53 -4.62 -24.65
N ARG A 168 -20.08 -4.12 -25.75
CA ARG A 168 -21.37 -4.57 -26.32
C ARG A 168 -22.51 -4.61 -25.29
N GLY A 169 -22.58 -3.61 -24.41
CA GLY A 169 -23.62 -3.47 -23.38
C GLY A 169 -23.41 -4.33 -22.11
N HIS A 170 -22.27 -5.00 -21.97
CA HIS A 170 -21.97 -5.82 -20.82
C HIS A 170 -20.67 -5.36 -20.13
N ARG A 171 -20.58 -5.60 -18.81
CA ARG A 171 -19.38 -5.36 -18.02
C ARG A 171 -18.63 -6.67 -17.80
N TYR A 172 -17.32 -6.62 -17.99
CA TYR A 172 -16.38 -7.74 -17.83
C TYR A 172 -15.30 -7.36 -16.84
N THR A 173 -14.84 -8.31 -16.01
CA THR A 173 -13.68 -8.15 -15.14
C THR A 173 -12.44 -8.78 -15.76
N ILE A 174 -11.27 -8.25 -15.40
CA ILE A 174 -9.97 -8.77 -15.82
C ILE A 174 -9.20 -9.18 -14.57
N THR A 175 -8.74 -10.43 -14.53
CA THR A 175 -7.84 -10.94 -13.49
C THR A 175 -6.63 -11.58 -14.15
N LEU A 176 -5.45 -11.32 -13.60
CA LEU A 176 -4.20 -11.92 -14.06
C LEU A 176 -3.78 -13.04 -13.11
N SER A 177 -3.28 -14.13 -13.67
CA SER A 177 -2.57 -15.17 -12.95
C SER A 177 -1.24 -15.46 -13.63
N LYS A 178 -0.20 -15.75 -12.85
CA LYS A 178 1.08 -16.21 -13.38
C LYS A 178 1.01 -17.71 -13.65
N ILE A 179 1.55 -18.10 -14.78
CA ILE A 179 1.77 -19.50 -15.14
C ILE A 179 3.29 -19.73 -15.10
N SER A 180 3.74 -20.75 -14.42
CA SER A 180 5.16 -21.11 -14.45
C SER A 180 5.54 -21.56 -15.88
N VAL A 181 6.76 -21.23 -16.30
CA VAL A 181 7.24 -21.62 -17.64
C VAL A 181 7.21 -23.15 -17.83
N ALA A 182 7.32 -23.91 -16.72
CA ALA A 182 7.19 -25.38 -16.73
C ALA A 182 5.75 -25.86 -16.94
N GLU A 183 4.75 -25.04 -16.60
CA GLU A 183 3.32 -25.35 -16.70
C GLU A 183 2.66 -24.73 -17.95
N ALA A 184 3.41 -23.93 -18.69
CA ALA A 184 2.89 -23.31 -19.91
C ALA A 184 2.51 -24.44 -20.90
N PRO A 185 1.26 -24.47 -21.41
CA PRO A 185 0.86 -25.48 -22.37
C PRO A 185 1.78 -25.38 -23.60
N ARG A 186 2.43 -26.47 -23.97
CA ARG A 186 3.16 -26.54 -25.22
C ARG A 186 2.15 -26.42 -26.34
N LEU A 187 2.22 -25.32 -27.09
CA LEU A 187 1.45 -25.20 -28.33
C LEU A 187 2.00 -26.27 -29.31
N GLU A 188 1.32 -27.40 -29.38
CA GLU A 188 1.55 -28.35 -30.46
C GLU A 188 0.97 -27.75 -31.74
N VAL A 189 1.83 -27.19 -32.58
CA VAL A 189 1.46 -26.85 -33.93
C VAL A 189 1.37 -28.15 -34.72
N LYS A 190 0.16 -28.68 -34.92
CA LYS A 190 -0.05 -29.73 -35.91
C LYS A 190 0.07 -29.08 -37.29
N LEU A 191 1.16 -29.38 -37.98
CA LEU A 191 1.37 -29.07 -39.39
C LEU A 191 0.52 -30.00 -40.24
#